data_7fba0d2556640950db51566d49ead0e7
#
_entry.id   7fba0d2556640950db51566d49ead0e7
#
_cell.length_a   1.000
_cell.length_b   1.000
_cell.length_c   1.000
_cell.angle_alpha   90.00
_cell.angle_beta   90.00
_cell.angle_gamma   90.00
#
_symmetry.space_group_name_H-M   'P 1'
#
loop_
_entity.id
_entity.type
_entity.pdbx_description
1 polymer ?
#
loop_
_entity_poly.entity_id
_entity_poly.type
_entity_poly.pdbx_seq_one_letter_code
_entity_poly.pdbx_strand_id
1 'polypeptide(L)'
;MYGHGTACGDVILRFAPEAELVSIRVLGADLKGKGAAFLEAIDWATKRGCQVANLSLSSKSETLFPYFHELADEAYFKGLSLVCAANNYAGASYPSLFSSVFSVAAHPVKDPWRWYYNPKPPVEFSAWGVDVPMAWKDGGSTVATGNSFAAPHVAGLVARLVSKHPGLSPFEIKAILAATANDPLAPVPGAA
;
A
#
# COMPACT_ATOMS: atom_id res chain seq x y z
N MET A 1 -17.03 0.79 14.94
CA MET A 1 -16.31 0.86 13.65
C MET A 1 -14.84 1.13 13.94
N TYR A 2 -13.91 0.46 13.28
CA TYR A 2 -12.47 0.67 13.51
C TYR A 2 -11.97 1.78 12.56
N GLY A 3 -11.08 2.68 12.99
CA GLY A 3 -10.63 3.84 12.22
C GLY A 3 -9.50 3.58 11.19
N HIS A 4 -9.08 2.32 11.02
CA HIS A 4 -7.92 1.96 10.19
C HIS A 4 -8.02 2.43 8.74
N GLY A 5 -9.19 2.26 8.09
CA GLY A 5 -9.41 2.74 6.72
C GLY A 5 -9.37 4.26 6.62
N THR A 6 -9.89 4.98 7.63
CA THR A 6 -9.81 6.45 7.71
C THR A 6 -8.35 6.90 7.77
N ALA A 7 -7.52 6.24 8.58
CA ALA A 7 -6.10 6.53 8.69
C ALA A 7 -5.36 6.30 7.36
N CYS A 8 -5.62 5.19 6.67
CA CYS A 8 -5.02 4.94 5.35
C CYS A 8 -5.45 6.00 4.33
N GLY A 9 -6.73 6.35 4.29
CA GLY A 9 -7.25 7.39 3.40
C GLY A 9 -6.64 8.77 3.66
N ASP A 10 -6.50 9.15 4.92
CA ASP A 10 -5.83 10.40 5.32
C ASP A 10 -4.39 10.48 4.79
N VAL A 11 -3.61 9.41 4.97
CA VAL A 11 -2.23 9.36 4.46
C VAL A 11 -2.18 9.48 2.94
N ILE A 12 -3.04 8.75 2.20
CA ILE A 12 -3.09 8.82 0.73
C ILE A 12 -3.39 10.25 0.26
N LEU A 13 -4.38 10.91 0.86
CA LEU A 13 -4.79 12.25 0.46
C LEU A 13 -3.74 13.33 0.72
N ARG A 14 -2.78 13.11 1.61
CA ARG A 14 -1.64 14.02 1.79
C ARG A 14 -0.75 14.11 0.54
N PHE A 15 -0.71 13.05 -0.27
CA PHE A 15 0.09 12.99 -1.52
C PHE A 15 -0.76 13.29 -2.75
N ALA A 16 -1.99 12.85 -2.75
CA ALA A 16 -2.92 12.96 -3.86
C ALA A 16 -4.27 13.54 -3.39
N PRO A 17 -4.33 14.85 -3.06
CA PRO A 17 -5.52 15.47 -2.46
C PRO A 17 -6.74 15.46 -3.39
N GLU A 18 -6.53 15.40 -4.71
CA GLU A 18 -7.59 15.33 -5.72
C GLU A 18 -8.04 13.90 -6.05
N ALA A 19 -7.50 12.89 -5.35
CA ALA A 19 -7.87 11.50 -5.61
C ALA A 19 -9.29 11.20 -5.12
N GLU A 20 -10.08 10.53 -5.95
CA GLU A 20 -11.35 9.93 -5.54
C GLU A 20 -11.07 8.68 -4.72
N LEU A 21 -11.47 8.68 -3.46
CA LEU A 21 -11.30 7.55 -2.57
C LEU A 21 -12.56 6.67 -2.54
N VAL A 22 -12.39 5.41 -2.91
CA VAL A 22 -13.41 4.37 -2.78
C VAL A 22 -13.03 3.44 -1.64
N SER A 23 -13.88 3.35 -0.62
CA SER A 23 -13.64 2.48 0.53
C SER A 23 -14.35 1.14 0.38
N ILE A 24 -13.58 0.05 0.34
CA ILE A 24 -14.09 -1.32 0.30
C ILE A 24 -13.82 -1.99 1.64
N ARG A 25 -14.87 -2.28 2.39
CA ARG A 25 -14.75 -2.88 3.71
C ARG A 25 -14.66 -4.40 3.61
N VAL A 26 -13.48 -4.97 3.84
CA VAL A 26 -13.22 -6.42 3.86
C VAL A 26 -12.94 -6.97 5.26
N LEU A 27 -12.70 -6.11 6.25
CA LEU A 27 -12.42 -6.49 7.63
C LEU A 27 -13.54 -6.01 8.57
N GLY A 28 -13.82 -6.83 9.57
CA GLY A 28 -14.68 -6.48 10.69
C GLY A 28 -14.04 -5.47 11.65
N ALA A 29 -14.74 -5.16 12.74
CA ALA A 29 -14.25 -4.26 13.79
C ALA A 29 -13.05 -4.84 14.57
N ASP A 30 -12.85 -6.15 14.53
CA ASP A 30 -11.74 -6.90 15.11
C ASP A 30 -10.55 -7.06 14.16
N LEU A 31 -10.57 -6.38 13.01
CA LEU A 31 -9.60 -6.49 11.92
C LEU A 31 -9.47 -7.91 11.33
N LYS A 32 -10.50 -8.73 11.47
CA LYS A 32 -10.59 -10.05 10.84
C LYS A 32 -11.57 -10.02 9.68
N GLY A 33 -11.27 -10.81 8.65
CA GLY A 33 -12.11 -10.96 7.47
C GLY A 33 -11.95 -12.33 6.82
N LYS A 34 -12.91 -12.66 5.94
CA LYS A 34 -12.83 -13.85 5.12
C LYS A 34 -11.93 -13.59 3.92
N GLY A 35 -11.06 -14.54 3.57
CA GLY A 35 -10.20 -14.42 2.39
C GLY A 35 -10.99 -14.22 1.09
N ALA A 36 -12.17 -14.84 0.96
CA ALA A 36 -13.06 -14.62 -0.19
C ALA A 36 -13.45 -13.15 -0.35
N ALA A 37 -13.83 -12.45 0.73
CA ALA A 37 -14.16 -11.03 0.65
C ALA A 37 -12.96 -10.17 0.23
N PHE A 38 -11.73 -10.60 0.55
CA PHE A 38 -10.52 -9.92 0.12
C PHE A 38 -10.29 -10.13 -1.39
N LEU A 39 -10.46 -11.37 -1.89
CA LEU A 39 -10.38 -11.67 -3.33
C LEU A 39 -11.43 -10.89 -4.13
N GLU A 40 -12.69 -10.91 -3.67
CA GLU A 40 -13.79 -10.15 -4.28
C GLU A 40 -13.51 -8.64 -4.33
N ALA A 41 -12.86 -8.08 -3.32
CA ALA A 41 -12.49 -6.66 -3.29
C ALA A 41 -11.44 -6.31 -4.36
N ILE A 42 -10.43 -7.17 -4.57
CA ILE A 42 -9.43 -6.97 -5.63
C ILE A 42 -10.10 -7.07 -7.01
N ASP A 43 -10.89 -8.11 -7.23
CA ASP A 43 -11.63 -8.30 -8.48
C ASP A 43 -12.55 -7.12 -8.78
N TRP A 44 -13.31 -6.66 -7.80
CA TRP A 44 -14.18 -5.50 -7.92
C TRP A 44 -13.42 -4.24 -8.31
N ALA A 45 -12.30 -3.94 -7.62
CA ALA A 45 -11.48 -2.77 -7.90
C ALA A 45 -10.91 -2.81 -9.34
N THR A 46 -10.48 -4.00 -9.78
CA THR A 46 -9.99 -4.25 -11.14
C THR A 46 -11.08 -3.99 -12.19
N LYS A 47 -12.28 -4.56 -11.99
CA LYS A 47 -13.42 -4.39 -12.89
C LYS A 47 -13.99 -2.98 -12.91
N ARG A 48 -13.90 -2.28 -11.80
CA ARG A 48 -14.32 -0.87 -11.67
C ARG A 48 -13.38 0.09 -12.38
N GLY A 49 -12.17 -0.34 -12.76
CA GLY A 49 -11.17 0.51 -13.37
C GLY A 49 -10.47 1.43 -12.37
N CYS A 50 -10.36 1.01 -11.11
CA CYS A 50 -9.52 1.71 -10.14
C CYS A 50 -8.07 1.72 -10.64
N GLN A 51 -7.37 2.81 -10.43
CA GLN A 51 -5.99 2.96 -10.88
C GLN A 51 -4.98 2.52 -9.82
N VAL A 52 -5.35 2.68 -8.55
CA VAL A 52 -4.53 2.31 -7.39
C VAL A 52 -5.41 1.65 -6.35
N ALA A 53 -4.96 0.55 -5.76
CA ALA A 53 -5.60 -0.06 -4.61
C ALA A 53 -4.60 -0.21 -3.46
N ASN A 54 -4.89 0.41 -2.31
CA ASN A 54 -4.10 0.25 -1.09
C ASN A 54 -4.61 -0.95 -0.29
N LEU A 55 -3.78 -1.95 -0.14
CA LEU A 55 -4.06 -3.18 0.59
C LEU A 55 -3.27 -3.20 1.91
N SER A 56 -3.76 -2.45 2.92
CA SER A 56 -3.18 -2.44 4.28
C SER A 56 -3.61 -3.67 5.09
N LEU A 57 -3.66 -4.82 4.44
CA LEU A 57 -3.99 -6.14 4.99
C LEU A 57 -3.32 -7.23 4.14
N SER A 58 -3.24 -8.43 4.69
CA SER A 58 -2.69 -9.58 3.99
C SER A 58 -3.33 -10.89 4.48
N SER A 59 -3.18 -11.97 3.71
CA SER A 59 -3.61 -13.30 4.06
C SER A 59 -2.41 -14.24 4.18
N LYS A 60 -2.44 -15.15 5.16
CA LYS A 60 -1.46 -16.25 5.30
C LYS A 60 -1.97 -17.58 4.74
N SER A 61 -3.13 -17.57 4.08
CA SER A 61 -3.77 -18.80 3.61
C SER A 61 -3.08 -19.31 2.34
N GLU A 62 -2.39 -20.43 2.46
CA GLU A 62 -1.78 -21.17 1.35
C GLU A 62 -2.85 -21.64 0.34
N THR A 63 -4.04 -21.98 0.80
CA THR A 63 -5.14 -22.42 -0.08
C THR A 63 -5.69 -21.32 -0.96
N LEU A 64 -5.50 -20.05 -0.56
CA LEU A 64 -5.92 -18.87 -1.34
C LEU A 64 -4.79 -18.29 -2.19
N PHE A 65 -3.57 -18.80 -2.05
CA PHE A 65 -2.42 -18.32 -2.81
C PHE A 65 -2.67 -18.27 -4.33
N PRO A 66 -3.17 -19.35 -4.99
CA PRO A 66 -3.35 -19.32 -6.45
C PRO A 66 -4.33 -18.22 -6.89
N TYR A 67 -5.41 -18.04 -6.15
CA TYR A 67 -6.43 -17.02 -6.45
C TYR A 67 -5.91 -15.59 -6.25
N PHE A 68 -5.14 -15.35 -5.21
CA PHE A 68 -4.48 -14.05 -5.02
C PHE A 68 -3.48 -13.76 -6.13
N HIS A 69 -2.74 -14.78 -6.57
CA HIS A 69 -1.76 -14.63 -7.64
C HIS A 69 -2.43 -14.28 -8.97
N GLU A 70 -3.47 -15.04 -9.34
CA GLU A 70 -4.24 -14.79 -10.55
C GLU A 70 -4.84 -13.37 -10.57
N LEU A 71 -5.50 -12.95 -9.49
CA LEU A 71 -6.09 -11.63 -9.40
C LEU A 71 -5.04 -10.49 -9.36
N ALA A 72 -3.88 -10.73 -8.75
CA ALA A 72 -2.82 -9.72 -8.74
C ALA A 72 -2.22 -9.52 -10.15
N ASP A 73 -2.04 -10.59 -10.91
CA ASP A 73 -1.58 -10.52 -12.29
C ASP A 73 -2.65 -9.91 -13.21
N GLU A 74 -3.92 -10.27 -13.04
CA GLU A 74 -5.02 -9.65 -13.78
C GLU A 74 -5.10 -8.14 -13.52
N ALA A 75 -5.01 -7.71 -12.26
CA ALA A 75 -4.96 -6.32 -11.86
C ALA A 75 -3.79 -5.58 -12.53
N TYR A 76 -2.60 -6.17 -12.48
CA TYR A 76 -1.40 -5.64 -13.12
C TYR A 76 -1.58 -5.44 -14.63
N PHE A 77 -2.08 -6.44 -15.36
CA PHE A 77 -2.30 -6.36 -16.81
C PHE A 77 -3.42 -5.39 -17.19
N LYS A 78 -4.35 -5.12 -16.28
CA LYS A 78 -5.40 -4.09 -16.45
C LYS A 78 -5.00 -2.71 -15.98
N GLY A 79 -3.74 -2.51 -15.56
CA GLY A 79 -3.21 -1.22 -15.17
C GLY A 79 -3.53 -0.80 -13.73
N LEU A 80 -4.12 -1.67 -12.92
CA LEU A 80 -4.35 -1.41 -11.50
C LEU A 80 -3.06 -1.66 -10.68
N SER A 81 -2.54 -0.63 -10.05
CA SER A 81 -1.42 -0.72 -9.13
C SER A 81 -1.87 -1.20 -7.75
N LEU A 82 -1.57 -2.45 -7.38
CA LEU A 82 -1.83 -2.98 -6.05
C LEU A 82 -0.68 -2.64 -5.11
N VAL A 83 -0.89 -1.79 -4.12
CA VAL A 83 0.09 -1.42 -3.10
C VAL A 83 -0.21 -2.19 -1.82
N CYS A 84 0.67 -3.10 -1.44
CA CYS A 84 0.41 -4.12 -0.43
C CYS A 84 1.35 -3.98 0.77
N ALA A 85 0.78 -3.83 1.95
CA ALA A 85 1.56 -3.89 3.19
C ALA A 85 2.15 -5.29 3.37
N ALA A 86 3.45 -5.37 3.62
CA ALA A 86 4.09 -6.59 4.05
C ALA A 86 3.56 -7.04 5.41
N ASN A 87 3.68 -8.33 5.73
CA ASN A 87 3.29 -8.82 7.05
C ASN A 87 4.15 -8.17 8.15
N ASN A 88 3.54 -7.80 9.28
CA ASN A 88 4.27 -7.27 10.44
C ASN A 88 5.04 -8.36 11.22
N TYR A 89 4.80 -9.63 10.91
CA TYR A 89 5.43 -10.78 11.55
C TYR A 89 6.15 -11.64 10.51
N ALA A 90 7.09 -12.46 10.96
CA ALA A 90 7.77 -13.41 10.09
C ALA A 90 6.79 -14.37 9.40
N GLY A 91 7.11 -14.76 8.18
CA GLY A 91 6.36 -15.71 7.36
C GLY A 91 5.70 -15.07 6.13
N ALA A 92 5.34 -15.92 5.19
CA ALA A 92 4.71 -15.54 3.94
C ALA A 92 3.34 -14.89 4.16
N SER A 93 3.01 -13.89 3.37
CA SER A 93 1.68 -13.29 3.30
C SER A 93 1.37 -12.79 1.90
N TYR A 94 0.14 -12.91 1.51
CA TYR A 94 -0.33 -12.64 0.16
C TYR A 94 -1.33 -11.49 0.14
N PRO A 95 -1.31 -10.66 -0.92
CA PRO A 95 -0.50 -10.71 -2.15
C PRO A 95 0.87 -10.04 -2.05
N SER A 96 1.32 -9.56 -0.88
CA SER A 96 2.53 -8.73 -0.72
C SER A 96 3.85 -9.37 -1.19
N LEU A 97 3.87 -10.69 -1.46
CA LEU A 97 5.06 -11.39 -1.96
C LEU A 97 5.12 -11.53 -3.50
N PHE A 98 4.11 -11.06 -4.22
CA PHE A 98 4.08 -11.18 -5.68
C PHE A 98 4.82 -10.03 -6.35
N SER A 99 5.51 -10.32 -7.45
CA SER A 99 6.23 -9.30 -8.23
C SER A 99 5.30 -8.34 -8.98
N SER A 100 4.04 -8.73 -9.20
CA SER A 100 3.00 -7.88 -9.81
C SER A 100 2.44 -6.80 -8.87
N VAL A 101 2.83 -6.77 -7.59
CA VAL A 101 2.38 -5.76 -6.62
C VAL A 101 3.53 -4.87 -6.14
N PHE A 102 3.21 -3.75 -5.52
CA PHE A 102 4.16 -2.90 -4.79
C PHE A 102 4.17 -3.34 -3.33
N SER A 103 5.16 -4.13 -2.92
CA SER A 103 5.27 -4.59 -1.53
C SER A 103 5.95 -3.55 -0.65
N VAL A 104 5.34 -3.22 0.49
CA VAL A 104 5.76 -2.09 1.34
C VAL A 104 5.94 -2.51 2.79
N ALA A 105 7.11 -2.17 3.36
CA ALA A 105 7.41 -2.25 4.79
C ALA A 105 7.54 -0.87 5.43
N ALA A 106 7.47 -0.82 6.74
CA ALA A 106 7.67 0.39 7.53
C ALA A 106 9.15 0.68 7.78
N HIS A 107 9.53 1.97 7.72
CA HIS A 107 10.77 2.48 8.29
C HIS A 107 10.48 3.58 9.34
N PRO A 108 11.44 3.89 10.25
CA PRO A 108 11.21 4.83 11.35
C PRO A 108 11.45 6.30 11.00
N VAL A 109 11.95 6.61 9.81
CA VAL A 109 12.26 7.98 9.42
C VAL A 109 10.96 8.77 9.26
N LYS A 110 10.79 9.84 10.08
CA LYS A 110 9.58 10.66 10.14
C LYS A 110 9.53 11.73 9.04
N ASP A 111 9.66 11.28 7.81
CA ASP A 111 9.56 12.09 6.60
C ASP A 111 8.61 11.41 5.62
N PRO A 112 7.42 11.98 5.34
CA PRO A 112 6.44 11.37 4.46
C PRO A 112 6.91 11.27 3.00
N TRP A 113 7.88 12.10 2.59
CA TRP A 113 8.43 12.12 1.23
C TRP A 113 9.66 11.25 1.06
N ARG A 114 10.04 10.49 2.09
CA ARG A 114 11.18 9.58 2.06
C ARG A 114 10.71 8.15 1.91
N TRP A 115 11.13 7.50 0.85
CA TRP A 115 10.95 6.07 0.64
C TRP A 115 12.26 5.46 0.16
N TYR A 116 12.42 4.17 0.42
CA TYR A 116 13.60 3.41 0.01
C TYR A 116 13.19 2.26 -0.88
N TYR A 117 14.07 1.88 -1.80
CA TYR A 117 13.92 0.71 -2.64
C TYR A 117 14.90 -0.38 -2.23
N ASN A 118 14.40 -1.60 -2.09
CA ASN A 118 15.18 -2.80 -1.83
C ASN A 118 15.26 -3.65 -3.11
N PRO A 119 16.42 -3.77 -3.76
CA PRO A 119 16.57 -4.58 -4.97
C PRO A 119 16.53 -6.09 -4.70
N LYS A 120 16.41 -6.50 -3.42
CA LYS A 120 16.34 -7.90 -3.00
C LYS A 120 14.95 -8.23 -2.46
N PRO A 121 13.99 -8.62 -3.35
CA PRO A 121 12.62 -8.96 -2.94
C PRO A 121 12.62 -10.05 -1.84
N PRO A 122 11.47 -10.31 -1.17
CA PRO A 122 10.12 -9.99 -1.67
C PRO A 122 9.58 -8.60 -1.31
N VAL A 123 10.12 -7.90 -0.31
CA VAL A 123 9.64 -6.56 0.05
C VAL A 123 10.49 -5.53 -0.69
N GLU A 124 9.87 -4.79 -1.62
CA GLU A 124 10.59 -3.92 -2.55
C GLU A 124 10.72 -2.48 -2.05
N PHE A 125 9.71 -1.97 -1.36
CA PHE A 125 9.70 -0.58 -0.90
C PHE A 125 9.59 -0.49 0.61
N SER A 126 10.09 0.62 1.16
CA SER A 126 9.75 1.01 2.52
C SER A 126 9.45 2.50 2.61
N ALA A 127 8.51 2.86 3.48
CA ALA A 127 8.06 4.22 3.73
C ALA A 127 7.83 4.44 5.23
N TRP A 128 7.57 5.70 5.61
CA TRP A 128 7.29 6.01 7.01
C TRP A 128 6.09 5.21 7.54
N GLY A 129 6.33 4.40 8.57
CA GLY A 129 5.31 3.54 9.16
C GLY A 129 5.46 3.38 10.67
N VAL A 130 6.33 4.18 11.32
CA VAL A 130 6.56 4.18 12.78
C VAL A 130 6.11 5.51 13.37
N ASP A 131 5.22 5.45 14.37
CA ASP A 131 4.62 6.63 15.02
C ASP A 131 3.99 7.62 14.02
N VAL A 132 3.22 7.14 13.07
CA VAL A 132 2.58 7.98 12.07
C VAL A 132 1.33 8.65 12.66
N PRO A 133 1.27 10.00 12.70
CA PRO A 133 0.06 10.71 13.10
C PRO A 133 -0.94 10.73 11.95
N MET A 134 -2.19 10.33 12.23
CA MET A 134 -3.22 10.16 11.20
C MET A 134 -4.59 10.54 11.76
N ALA A 135 -5.50 10.90 10.85
CA ALA A 135 -6.92 10.97 11.17
C ALA A 135 -7.47 9.60 11.61
N TRP A 136 -8.44 9.63 12.50
CA TRP A 136 -9.11 8.44 12.99
C TRP A 136 -10.61 8.59 12.89
N LYS A 137 -11.33 7.52 13.23
CA LYS A 137 -12.79 7.54 13.25
C LYS A 137 -13.36 8.69 14.10
N ASP A 138 -14.58 9.09 13.80
CA ASP A 138 -15.36 10.07 14.56
C ASP A 138 -14.69 11.46 14.68
N GLY A 139 -13.88 11.84 13.67
CA GLY A 139 -13.15 13.11 13.65
C GLY A 139 -11.94 13.17 14.58
N GLY A 140 -11.56 12.04 15.19
CA GLY A 140 -10.38 11.94 16.05
C GLY A 140 -9.07 11.82 15.29
N SER A 141 -7.98 11.71 16.03
CA SER A 141 -6.64 11.42 15.54
C SER A 141 -6.01 10.26 16.30
N THR A 142 -4.98 9.66 15.72
CA THR A 142 -4.20 8.59 16.34
C THR A 142 -2.74 8.68 15.89
N VAL A 143 -1.87 8.06 16.67
CA VAL A 143 -0.49 7.78 16.28
C VAL A 143 -0.30 6.27 16.33
N ALA A 144 0.13 5.68 15.22
CA ALA A 144 0.26 4.23 15.17
C ALA A 144 1.47 3.78 14.34
N THR A 145 1.90 2.54 14.57
CA THR A 145 3.04 1.89 13.91
C THR A 145 2.60 0.62 13.20
N GLY A 146 3.08 0.41 11.98
CA GLY A 146 2.87 -0.81 11.20
C GLY A 146 3.08 -0.63 9.71
N ASN A 147 3.35 -1.72 9.02
CA ASN A 147 3.45 -1.74 7.56
C ASN A 147 2.14 -1.26 6.89
N SER A 148 1.00 -1.45 7.56
CA SER A 148 -0.31 -0.95 7.13
C SER A 148 -0.38 0.57 7.00
N PHE A 149 0.51 1.30 7.68
CA PHE A 149 0.58 2.77 7.63
C PHE A 149 1.72 3.26 6.73
N ALA A 150 2.68 2.40 6.39
CA ALA A 150 3.68 2.68 5.36
C ALA A 150 3.10 2.51 3.94
N ALA A 151 2.29 1.49 3.71
CA ALA A 151 1.69 1.21 2.40
C ALA A 151 0.90 2.42 1.82
N PRO A 152 0.06 3.13 2.58
CA PRO A 152 -0.66 4.28 2.04
C PRO A 152 0.24 5.46 1.64
N HIS A 153 1.46 5.62 2.18
CA HIS A 153 2.43 6.59 1.66
C HIS A 153 2.83 6.25 0.23
N VAL A 154 3.17 4.99 -0.04
CA VAL A 154 3.50 4.52 -1.39
C VAL A 154 2.28 4.58 -2.30
N ALA A 155 1.09 4.22 -1.82
CA ALA A 155 -0.14 4.32 -2.60
C ALA A 155 -0.46 5.77 -3.01
N GLY A 156 -0.23 6.73 -2.12
CA GLY A 156 -0.36 8.16 -2.42
C GLY A 156 0.67 8.64 -3.46
N LEU A 157 1.93 8.19 -3.38
CA LEU A 157 2.95 8.47 -4.40
C LEU A 157 2.57 7.88 -5.76
N VAL A 158 2.09 6.63 -5.80
CA VAL A 158 1.59 5.99 -7.01
C VAL A 158 0.41 6.77 -7.59
N ALA A 159 -0.58 7.14 -6.76
CA ALA A 159 -1.74 7.92 -7.19
C ALA A 159 -1.31 9.28 -7.80
N ARG A 160 -0.32 9.94 -7.20
CA ARG A 160 0.25 11.19 -7.72
C ARG A 160 0.92 10.99 -9.09
N LEU A 161 1.67 9.90 -9.28
CA LEU A 161 2.29 9.58 -10.57
C LEU A 161 1.22 9.31 -11.64
N VAL A 162 0.24 8.48 -11.33
CA VAL A 162 -0.88 8.15 -12.24
C VAL A 162 -1.67 9.39 -12.63
N SER A 163 -1.93 10.32 -11.70
CA SER A 163 -2.66 11.57 -12.01
C SER A 163 -1.90 12.45 -12.98
N LYS A 164 -0.58 12.44 -12.94
CA LYS A 164 0.29 13.22 -13.85
C LYS A 164 0.52 12.50 -15.17
N HIS A 165 0.54 11.17 -15.15
CA HIS A 165 0.93 10.32 -16.27
C HIS A 165 -0.03 9.12 -16.36
N PRO A 166 -1.30 9.31 -16.79
CA PRO A 166 -2.33 8.28 -16.73
C PRO A 166 -2.10 7.10 -17.69
N GLY A 167 -1.11 7.18 -18.58
CA GLY A 167 -0.74 6.10 -19.47
C GLY A 167 0.35 5.15 -18.94
N LEU A 168 0.91 5.42 -17.77
CA LEU A 168 1.95 4.56 -17.20
C LEU A 168 1.38 3.23 -16.72
N SER A 169 2.04 2.15 -17.10
CA SER A 169 1.78 0.81 -16.56
C SER A 169 2.29 0.67 -15.11
N PRO A 170 1.78 -0.30 -14.33
CA PRO A 170 2.32 -0.58 -12.99
C PRO A 170 3.83 -0.85 -12.98
N PHE A 171 4.36 -1.46 -14.04
CA PHE A 171 5.80 -1.69 -14.20
C PHE A 171 6.58 -0.37 -14.29
N GLU A 172 6.13 0.55 -15.16
CA GLU A 172 6.81 1.84 -15.33
C GLU A 172 6.74 2.70 -14.07
N ILE A 173 5.58 2.69 -13.37
CA ILE A 173 5.43 3.36 -12.07
C ILE A 173 6.40 2.78 -11.05
N LYS A 174 6.51 1.44 -10.97
CA LYS A 174 7.45 0.76 -10.07
C LYS A 174 8.90 1.12 -10.41
N ALA A 175 9.27 1.14 -11.68
CA ALA A 175 10.60 1.53 -12.13
C ALA A 175 10.92 2.99 -11.78
N ILE A 176 9.98 3.92 -11.94
CA ILE A 176 10.14 5.32 -11.55
C ILE A 176 10.36 5.43 -10.05
N LEU A 177 9.52 4.78 -9.23
CA LEU A 177 9.67 4.81 -7.77
C LEU A 177 10.99 4.20 -7.31
N ALA A 178 11.45 3.12 -7.96
CA ALA A 178 12.75 2.53 -7.66
C ALA A 178 13.92 3.46 -8.02
N ALA A 179 13.85 4.10 -9.19
CA ALA A 179 14.89 5.00 -9.67
C ALA A 179 14.96 6.33 -8.90
N THR A 180 13.86 6.76 -8.29
CA THR A 180 13.77 8.01 -7.52
C THR A 180 13.77 7.79 -6.00
N ALA A 181 13.96 6.55 -5.54
CA ALA A 181 14.05 6.22 -4.13
C ALA A 181 15.26 6.92 -3.47
N ASN A 182 15.11 7.24 -2.20
CA ASN A 182 16.19 7.84 -1.42
C ASN A 182 17.30 6.82 -1.16
N ASP A 183 18.53 7.31 -1.09
CA ASP A 183 19.65 6.49 -0.61
C ASP A 183 19.48 6.21 0.89
N PRO A 184 19.43 4.96 1.33
CA PRO A 184 19.30 4.62 2.75
C PRO A 184 20.51 5.05 3.59
N LEU A 185 21.66 5.32 2.97
CA LEU A 185 22.88 5.81 3.63
C LEU A 185 22.97 7.34 3.63
N ALA A 186 22.12 8.04 2.87
CA ALA A 186 22.12 9.50 2.86
C ALA A 186 21.59 10.07 4.17
N PRO A 187 22.20 11.16 4.71
CA PRO A 187 21.73 11.81 5.92
C PRO A 187 20.29 12.32 5.76
N VAL A 188 19.51 12.23 6.82
CA VAL A 188 18.16 12.80 6.84
C VAL A 188 18.27 14.32 6.97
N PRO A 189 17.75 15.12 6.03
CA PRO A 189 17.77 16.57 6.17
C PRO A 189 17.12 17.00 7.49
N GLY A 190 17.82 17.85 8.27
CA GLY A 190 17.30 18.37 9.54
C GLY A 190 17.41 17.43 10.75
N ALA A 191 18.09 16.30 10.65
CA ALA A 191 18.44 15.44 11.78
C ALA A 191 19.78 15.87 12.37
N ALA A 192 19.82 17.09 12.95
CA ALA A 192 20.94 17.61 13.72
C ALA A 192 20.45 18.01 15.10
#